data_0467399c913397ed80cdc42c1b904f00
#
_entry.id   0467399c913397ed80cdc42c1b904f00
#
_cell.length_a   1.000
_cell.length_b   1.000
_cell.length_c   1.000
_cell.angle_alpha   90.00
_cell.angle_beta   90.00
_cell.angle_gamma   90.00
#
_symmetry.space_group_name_H-M   'P 1'
#
loop_
_entity.id
_entity.type
_entity.pdbx_description
1 polymer ?
#
loop_
_entity_poly.entity_id
_entity_poly.type
_entity_poly.pdbx_seq_one_letter_code
_entity_poly.pdbx_strand_id
1 'polypeptide(L)'
;LTFSKEVLQEWSWSKRYSGWEETQNYLKFVMDKFSLWPMFQLSTEVESAEFDNDRGLWSVRTQGGETHTAKYFVSAMGMISQPVLPNIAGQDRFNGPIFHSSRWPEGLDVAGKRVGIIGAGATTVQMLPEVAKTAAQVTVFQRTPNFVLPAMQKDMTPEWEKEIKDNYDEIIAKARNHMFGMAFEQPPGRNAVDTPPEEVQRIFEEHWNGSFRWVFETFDDLLGSAEANQMASDFITSKIKEKVNDPELAELLTPKGYPLFAKRPPLDH
;
A
#
# COMPACT_ATOMS: atom_id res chain seq x y z
N LEU A 1 5.28 1.09 13.65
CA LEU A 1 6.04 2.25 14.14
C LEU A 1 7.02 1.79 15.23
N THR A 2 8.31 2.05 15.05
CA THR A 2 9.40 1.44 15.82
C THR A 2 10.12 2.42 16.76
N PHE A 3 9.45 3.53 17.13
CA PHE A 3 10.08 4.59 17.92
C PHE A 3 10.09 4.32 19.43
N SER A 4 9.23 3.42 19.94
CA SER A 4 9.11 3.08 21.34
C SER A 4 8.82 1.60 21.55
N LYS A 5 9.69 0.90 22.27
CA LYS A 5 9.49 -0.50 22.65
C LYS A 5 8.26 -0.69 23.55
N GLU A 6 8.03 0.25 24.46
CA GLU A 6 6.89 0.24 25.36
C GLU A 6 5.57 0.23 24.59
N VAL A 7 5.43 1.14 23.61
CA VAL A 7 4.27 1.19 22.71
C VAL A 7 4.11 -0.11 21.93
N LEU A 8 5.20 -0.68 21.42
CA LEU A 8 5.17 -1.95 20.68
C LEU A 8 4.70 -3.12 21.56
N GLN A 9 5.05 -3.12 22.85
CA GLN A 9 4.65 -4.18 23.79
C GLN A 9 3.19 -4.02 24.25
N GLU A 10 2.71 -2.80 24.44
CA GLU A 10 1.37 -2.53 24.95
C GLU A 10 0.28 -2.62 23.89
N TRP A 11 0.57 -2.23 22.64
CA TRP A 11 -0.42 -2.27 21.57
C TRP A 11 -0.56 -3.67 20.97
N SER A 12 -1.79 -4.09 20.72
CA SER A 12 -2.12 -5.35 20.03
C SER A 12 -2.85 -5.05 18.74
N TRP A 13 -2.40 -5.66 17.64
CA TRP A 13 -3.03 -5.56 16.33
C TRP A 13 -4.00 -6.72 16.13
N SER A 14 -5.18 -6.45 15.54
CA SER A 14 -6.16 -7.48 15.27
C SER A 14 -5.82 -8.34 14.04
N LYS A 15 -5.06 -7.79 13.09
CA LYS A 15 -4.77 -8.42 11.80
C LYS A 15 -3.36 -8.12 11.32
N ARG A 16 -2.88 -8.94 10.38
CA ARG A 16 -1.58 -8.71 9.70
C ARG A 16 -1.52 -7.34 9.03
N TYR A 17 -2.58 -6.95 8.33
CA TYR A 17 -2.77 -5.62 7.76
C TYR A 17 -4.02 -5.01 8.35
N SER A 18 -3.83 -4.13 9.31
CA SER A 18 -4.90 -3.49 10.05
C SER A 18 -5.64 -2.47 9.21
N GLY A 19 -6.93 -2.33 9.46
CA GLY A 19 -7.77 -1.31 8.85
C GLY A 19 -7.43 0.10 9.33
N TRP A 20 -8.00 1.10 8.65
CA TRP A 20 -7.74 2.51 8.95
C TRP A 20 -8.21 2.89 10.37
N GLU A 21 -9.33 2.33 10.82
CA GLU A 21 -9.88 2.61 12.16
C GLU A 21 -8.94 2.15 13.28
N GLU A 22 -8.39 0.95 13.15
CA GLU A 22 -7.44 0.41 14.12
C GLU A 22 -6.14 1.22 14.09
N THR A 23 -5.67 1.61 12.90
CA THR A 23 -4.50 2.50 12.75
C THR A 23 -4.74 3.86 13.40
N GLN A 24 -5.94 4.43 13.23
CA GLN A 24 -6.30 5.69 13.90
C GLN A 24 -6.34 5.53 15.42
N ASN A 25 -6.91 4.44 15.93
CA ASN A 25 -6.95 4.17 17.36
C ASN A 25 -5.55 3.98 17.96
N TYR A 26 -4.65 3.33 17.22
CA TYR A 26 -3.23 3.25 17.60
C TYR A 26 -2.59 4.64 17.70
N LEU A 27 -2.84 5.52 16.72
CA LEU A 27 -2.31 6.89 16.80
C LEU A 27 -2.87 7.67 17.98
N LYS A 28 -4.17 7.54 18.28
CA LYS A 28 -4.77 8.14 19.48
C LYS A 28 -4.16 7.60 20.77
N PHE A 29 -3.96 6.28 20.85
CA PHE A 29 -3.28 5.66 21.98
C PHE A 29 -1.87 6.25 22.19
N VAL A 30 -1.09 6.44 21.12
CA VAL A 30 0.23 7.09 21.19
C VAL A 30 0.12 8.55 21.67
N MET A 31 -0.86 9.29 21.14
CA MET A 31 -1.10 10.68 21.53
C MET A 31 -1.42 10.81 23.01
N ASP A 32 -2.28 9.93 23.54
CA ASP A 32 -2.66 9.90 24.96
C ASP A 32 -1.47 9.51 25.84
N LYS A 33 -0.78 8.41 25.47
CA LYS A 33 0.35 7.87 26.24
C LYS A 33 1.46 8.89 26.45
N PHE A 34 1.79 9.67 25.43
CA PHE A 34 2.86 10.67 25.48
C PHE A 34 2.35 12.10 25.74
N SER A 35 1.05 12.28 26.04
CA SER A 35 0.43 13.59 26.28
C SER A 35 0.70 14.59 25.15
N LEU A 36 0.58 14.15 23.89
CA LEU A 36 0.95 14.94 22.71
C LEU A 36 -0.14 15.90 22.25
N TRP A 37 -1.39 15.74 22.67
CA TRP A 37 -2.51 16.57 22.21
C TRP A 37 -2.27 18.09 22.28
N PRO A 38 -1.63 18.63 23.32
CA PRO A 38 -1.36 20.08 23.38
C PRO A 38 -0.37 20.58 22.31
N MET A 39 0.36 19.67 21.66
CA MET A 39 1.33 19.99 20.58
C MET A 39 0.69 19.98 19.21
N PHE A 40 -0.58 19.60 19.09
CA PHE A 40 -1.29 19.49 17.81
C PHE A 40 -2.36 20.56 17.71
N GLN A 41 -2.36 21.24 16.58
CA GLN A 41 -3.44 22.13 16.17
C GLN A 41 -4.20 21.46 15.02
N LEU A 42 -5.31 20.80 15.37
CA LEU A 42 -6.14 20.09 14.41
C LEU A 42 -7.09 21.05 13.68
N SER A 43 -7.71 20.58 12.59
CA SER A 43 -8.62 21.38 11.76
C SER A 43 -8.02 22.71 11.31
N THR A 44 -6.69 22.72 11.09
CA THR A 44 -5.93 23.92 10.74
C THR A 44 -5.17 23.65 9.43
N GLU A 45 -5.61 24.28 8.37
CA GLU A 45 -4.97 24.16 7.06
C GLU A 45 -3.85 25.20 6.92
N VAL A 46 -2.67 24.75 6.52
CA VAL A 46 -1.53 25.62 6.23
C VAL A 46 -1.68 26.18 4.82
N GLU A 47 -1.70 27.50 4.70
CA GLU A 47 -1.82 28.20 3.43
C GLU A 47 -0.45 28.41 2.77
N SER A 48 0.54 28.83 3.55
CA SER A 48 1.91 29.07 3.06
C SER A 48 2.95 28.79 4.12
N ALA A 49 4.17 28.48 3.66
CA ALA A 49 5.37 28.40 4.48
C ALA A 49 6.51 29.08 3.74
N GLU A 50 7.04 30.16 4.27
CA GLU A 50 8.08 30.98 3.65
C GLU A 50 9.29 31.10 4.57
N PHE A 51 10.49 30.99 4.02
CA PHE A 51 11.73 31.16 4.76
C PHE A 51 12.22 32.60 4.67
N ASP A 52 12.36 33.22 5.82
CA ASP A 52 12.94 34.56 5.97
C ASP A 52 14.47 34.46 6.12
N ASN A 53 15.20 34.82 5.08
CA ASN A 53 16.65 34.73 5.04
C ASN A 53 17.33 35.69 6.02
N ASP A 54 16.75 36.84 6.31
CA ASP A 54 17.35 37.84 7.20
C ASP A 54 17.24 37.41 8.66
N ARG A 55 16.14 36.76 9.01
CA ARG A 55 15.87 36.28 10.37
C ARG A 55 16.31 34.82 10.59
N GLY A 56 16.52 34.05 9.52
CA GLY A 56 16.81 32.62 9.58
C GLY A 56 15.64 31.79 10.13
N LEU A 57 14.40 32.19 9.88
CA LEU A 57 13.18 31.59 10.40
C LEU A 57 12.18 31.27 9.30
N TRP A 58 11.45 30.19 9.48
CA TRP A 58 10.24 29.90 8.72
C TRP A 58 9.06 30.69 9.29
N SER A 59 8.24 31.24 8.42
CA SER A 59 6.95 31.84 8.71
C SER A 59 5.86 30.97 8.07
N VAL A 60 5.04 30.34 8.88
CA VAL A 60 3.98 29.40 8.46
C VAL A 60 2.63 30.08 8.73
N ARG A 61 1.86 30.31 7.67
CA ARG A 61 0.54 30.93 7.75
C ARG A 61 -0.57 29.92 7.55
N THR A 62 -1.61 30.01 8.37
CA THR A 62 -2.80 29.18 8.27
C THR A 62 -3.94 29.92 7.58
N GLN A 63 -4.92 29.19 7.01
CA GLN A 63 -6.13 29.78 6.44
C GLN A 63 -6.94 30.60 7.44
N GLY A 64 -6.84 30.29 8.74
CA GLY A 64 -7.44 31.09 9.83
C GLY A 64 -6.74 32.41 10.09
N GLY A 65 -5.67 32.74 9.36
CA GLY A 65 -4.91 33.99 9.48
C GLY A 65 -3.85 33.99 10.58
N GLU A 66 -3.66 32.90 11.31
CA GLU A 66 -2.58 32.76 12.30
C GLU A 66 -1.24 32.59 11.59
N THR A 67 -0.19 33.14 12.19
CA THR A 67 1.18 33.00 11.72
C THR A 67 2.05 32.42 12.83
N HIS A 68 2.72 31.30 12.53
CA HIS A 68 3.66 30.64 13.40
C HIS A 68 5.07 30.80 12.86
N THR A 69 6.07 31.00 13.74
CA THR A 69 7.47 31.07 13.33
C THR A 69 8.26 29.92 13.93
N ALA A 70 9.16 29.34 13.15
CA ALA A 70 10.01 28.24 13.58
C ALA A 70 11.36 28.28 12.90
N LYS A 71 12.39 27.80 13.61
CA LYS A 71 13.72 27.63 13.01
C LYS A 71 13.76 26.48 11.99
N TYR A 72 12.98 25.44 12.22
CA TYR A 72 12.87 24.27 11.35
C TYR A 72 11.42 24.06 10.96
N PHE A 73 11.19 23.80 9.69
CA PHE A 73 9.90 23.40 9.15
C PHE A 73 10.01 22.00 8.55
N VAL A 74 9.19 21.07 9.00
CA VAL A 74 9.14 19.68 8.49
C VAL A 74 7.81 19.46 7.81
N SER A 75 7.84 19.37 6.48
CA SER A 75 6.66 19.04 5.69
C SER A 75 6.41 17.54 5.72
N ALA A 76 5.31 17.11 6.34
CA ALA A 76 4.89 15.71 6.45
C ALA A 76 3.58 15.43 5.68
N MET A 77 3.32 16.14 4.59
CA MET A 77 2.06 16.10 3.81
C MET A 77 1.85 14.81 3.01
N GLY A 78 2.90 13.99 2.86
CA GLY A 78 2.87 12.83 1.98
C GLY A 78 3.00 13.18 0.48
N MET A 79 3.13 12.15 -0.36
CA MET A 79 3.36 12.31 -1.81
C MET A 79 2.08 12.28 -2.65
N ILE A 80 0.97 11.82 -2.11
CA ILE A 80 -0.30 11.57 -2.85
C ILE A 80 -1.50 12.20 -2.15
N SER A 81 -1.30 13.34 -1.50
CA SER A 81 -2.34 14.03 -0.70
C SER A 81 -3.40 14.73 -1.55
N GLN A 82 -3.07 15.14 -2.80
CA GLN A 82 -4.01 15.83 -3.68
C GLN A 82 -4.66 14.85 -4.66
N PRO A 83 -6.00 14.67 -4.59
CA PRO A 83 -6.71 13.87 -5.56
C PRO A 83 -6.81 14.59 -6.91
N VAL A 84 -6.55 13.88 -8.00
CA VAL A 84 -6.71 14.37 -9.35
C VAL A 84 -7.74 13.51 -10.08
N LEU A 85 -8.83 14.13 -10.50
CA LEU A 85 -9.79 13.47 -11.37
C LEU A 85 -9.28 13.48 -12.82
N PRO A 86 -9.46 12.39 -13.57
CA PRO A 86 -9.08 12.35 -14.98
C PRO A 86 -9.94 13.31 -15.79
N ASN A 87 -9.34 14.01 -16.74
CA ASN A 87 -10.07 14.85 -17.68
C ASN A 87 -10.66 13.97 -18.80
N ILE A 88 -11.90 13.55 -18.63
CA ILE A 88 -12.62 12.68 -19.58
C ILE A 88 -13.74 13.49 -20.21
N ALA A 89 -13.77 13.55 -21.56
CA ALA A 89 -14.81 14.25 -22.27
C ALA A 89 -16.21 13.71 -21.94
N GLY A 90 -17.12 14.60 -21.59
CA GLY A 90 -18.50 14.26 -21.27
C GLY A 90 -18.74 13.74 -19.85
N GLN A 91 -17.76 13.83 -18.94
CA GLN A 91 -17.97 13.48 -17.53
C GLN A 91 -19.07 14.34 -16.87
N ASP A 92 -19.26 15.58 -17.35
CA ASP A 92 -20.32 16.50 -16.95
C ASP A 92 -21.74 16.04 -17.31
N ARG A 93 -21.86 15.08 -18.23
CA ARG A 93 -23.14 14.49 -18.64
C ARG A 93 -23.55 13.26 -17.81
N PHE A 94 -22.66 12.81 -16.92
CA PHE A 94 -22.98 11.70 -16.04
C PHE A 94 -23.86 12.18 -14.88
N ASN A 95 -25.06 11.61 -14.74
CA ASN A 95 -26.06 12.04 -13.77
C ASN A 95 -25.88 11.45 -12.36
N GLY A 96 -24.90 10.58 -12.18
CA GLY A 96 -24.56 9.98 -10.88
C GLY A 96 -23.40 10.71 -10.17
N PRO A 97 -23.12 10.35 -8.93
CA PRO A 97 -21.97 10.91 -8.23
C PRO A 97 -20.65 10.44 -8.87
N ILE A 98 -19.74 11.39 -9.09
CA ILE A 98 -18.36 11.16 -9.52
C ILE A 98 -17.43 11.72 -8.44
N PHE A 99 -16.53 10.89 -7.93
CA PHE A 99 -15.60 11.29 -6.88
C PHE A 99 -14.31 10.47 -6.94
N HIS A 100 -13.27 11.02 -6.39
CA HIS A 100 -12.02 10.30 -6.18
C HIS A 100 -12.16 9.40 -4.94
N SER A 101 -11.58 8.19 -4.95
CA SER A 101 -11.68 7.22 -3.84
C SER A 101 -11.22 7.77 -2.49
N SER A 102 -10.25 8.72 -2.47
CA SER A 102 -9.84 9.42 -1.24
C SER A 102 -10.84 10.48 -0.74
N ARG A 103 -11.90 10.72 -1.49
CA ARG A 103 -12.99 11.66 -1.18
C ARG A 103 -14.34 10.94 -1.24
N TRP A 104 -14.39 9.73 -0.67
CA TRP A 104 -15.63 8.95 -0.59
C TRP A 104 -16.67 9.74 0.19
N PRO A 105 -17.86 10.00 -0.41
CA PRO A 105 -18.90 10.76 0.27
C PRO A 105 -19.40 10.03 1.51
N GLU A 106 -19.51 10.76 2.62
CA GLU A 106 -20.05 10.19 3.86
C GLU A 106 -21.50 9.72 3.65
N GLY A 107 -21.80 8.51 4.13
CA GLY A 107 -23.13 7.92 4.01
C GLY A 107 -23.51 7.42 2.60
N LEU A 108 -22.59 7.48 1.62
CA LEU A 108 -22.88 6.93 0.29
C LEU A 108 -23.02 5.41 0.35
N ASP A 109 -24.23 4.93 0.05
CA ASP A 109 -24.52 3.51 -0.11
C ASP A 109 -24.53 3.11 -1.59
N VAL A 110 -23.74 2.09 -1.92
CA VAL A 110 -23.63 1.50 -3.27
C VAL A 110 -24.49 0.24 -3.45
N ALA A 111 -25.25 -0.17 -2.42
CA ALA A 111 -26.09 -1.35 -2.48
C ALA A 111 -27.10 -1.25 -3.63
N GLY A 112 -27.15 -2.31 -4.44
CA GLY A 112 -28.03 -2.38 -5.61
C GLY A 112 -27.71 -1.40 -6.75
N LYS A 113 -26.58 -0.66 -6.69
CA LYS A 113 -26.17 0.29 -7.73
C LYS A 113 -25.27 -0.37 -8.77
N ARG A 114 -25.23 0.23 -9.98
CA ARG A 114 -24.19 -0.05 -10.96
C ARG A 114 -23.04 0.90 -10.71
N VAL A 115 -21.86 0.36 -10.40
CA VAL A 115 -20.67 1.13 -10.01
C VAL A 115 -19.60 1.03 -11.10
N GLY A 116 -19.12 2.16 -11.58
CA GLY A 116 -17.95 2.24 -12.47
C GLY A 116 -16.70 2.64 -11.67
N ILE A 117 -15.62 1.90 -11.83
CA ILE A 117 -14.33 2.19 -11.21
C ILE A 117 -13.30 2.46 -12.30
N ILE A 118 -12.67 3.64 -12.28
CA ILE A 118 -11.66 4.01 -13.27
C ILE A 118 -10.27 3.82 -12.67
N GLY A 119 -9.52 2.87 -13.23
CA GLY A 119 -8.16 2.50 -12.81
C GLY A 119 -8.06 1.09 -12.25
N ALA A 120 -6.85 0.52 -12.28
CA ALA A 120 -6.52 -0.82 -11.79
C ALA A 120 -5.31 -0.76 -10.83
N GLY A 121 -5.26 0.26 -9.98
CA GLY A 121 -4.21 0.43 -8.97
C GLY A 121 -4.56 -0.25 -7.64
N ALA A 122 -3.68 -0.08 -6.64
CA ALA A 122 -3.84 -0.68 -5.33
C ALA A 122 -5.20 -0.36 -4.66
N THR A 123 -5.67 0.88 -4.80
CA THR A 123 -6.98 1.29 -4.27
C THR A 123 -8.12 0.47 -4.89
N THR A 124 -8.08 0.26 -6.20
CA THR A 124 -9.12 -0.55 -6.87
C THR A 124 -9.06 -2.01 -6.42
N VAL A 125 -7.86 -2.59 -6.33
CA VAL A 125 -7.67 -3.99 -5.88
C VAL A 125 -8.26 -4.20 -4.49
N GLN A 126 -8.10 -3.23 -3.58
CA GLN A 126 -8.63 -3.31 -2.22
C GLN A 126 -10.13 -2.97 -2.12
N MET A 127 -10.59 -1.99 -2.89
CA MET A 127 -11.96 -1.49 -2.82
C MET A 127 -12.95 -2.40 -3.57
N LEU A 128 -12.53 -2.98 -4.69
CA LEU A 128 -13.40 -3.77 -5.57
C LEU A 128 -14.10 -4.93 -4.85
N PRO A 129 -13.42 -5.77 -4.04
CA PRO A 129 -14.07 -6.84 -3.31
C PRO A 129 -15.18 -6.34 -2.37
N GLU A 130 -14.95 -5.20 -1.70
CA GLU A 130 -15.93 -4.62 -0.76
C GLU A 130 -17.14 -4.05 -1.49
N VAL A 131 -16.92 -3.29 -2.56
CA VAL A 131 -18.01 -2.74 -3.39
C VAL A 131 -18.84 -3.86 -4.03
N ALA A 132 -18.18 -4.92 -4.50
CA ALA A 132 -18.85 -6.04 -5.17
C ALA A 132 -19.77 -6.85 -4.25
N LYS A 133 -19.63 -6.78 -2.92
CA LYS A 133 -20.52 -7.48 -1.97
C LYS A 133 -21.95 -6.95 -2.02
N THR A 134 -22.17 -5.69 -2.33
CA THR A 134 -23.47 -5.02 -2.23
C THR A 134 -23.95 -4.38 -3.53
N ALA A 135 -23.05 -3.98 -4.42
CA ALA A 135 -23.41 -3.41 -5.71
C ALA A 135 -24.13 -4.43 -6.61
N ALA A 136 -25.07 -3.98 -7.40
CA ALA A 136 -25.75 -4.83 -8.40
C ALA A 136 -24.82 -5.22 -9.55
N GLN A 137 -23.87 -4.34 -9.89
CA GLN A 137 -22.88 -4.56 -10.94
C GLN A 137 -21.68 -3.67 -10.68
N VAL A 138 -20.47 -4.18 -10.90
CA VAL A 138 -19.25 -3.38 -10.90
C VAL A 138 -18.55 -3.53 -12.25
N THR A 139 -18.14 -2.40 -12.83
CA THR A 139 -17.37 -2.35 -14.07
C THR A 139 -16.06 -1.60 -13.80
N VAL A 140 -14.94 -2.27 -14.03
CA VAL A 140 -13.60 -1.66 -13.90
C VAL A 140 -13.09 -1.25 -15.27
N PHE A 141 -12.77 0.04 -15.42
CA PHE A 141 -12.17 0.61 -16.61
C PHE A 141 -10.65 0.69 -16.42
N GLN A 142 -9.92 -0.24 -16.99
CA GLN A 142 -8.45 -0.26 -16.91
C GLN A 142 -7.80 0.09 -18.24
N ARG A 143 -6.76 0.91 -18.18
CA ARG A 143 -5.89 1.19 -19.33
C ARG A 143 -4.80 0.13 -19.48
N THR A 144 -4.23 -0.29 -18.36
CA THR A 144 -3.11 -1.23 -18.30
C THR A 144 -3.29 -2.10 -17.06
N PRO A 145 -3.38 -3.43 -17.20
CA PRO A 145 -3.41 -4.34 -16.06
C PRO A 145 -2.14 -4.23 -15.22
N ASN A 146 -2.17 -4.71 -13.98
CA ASN A 146 -1.02 -4.69 -13.09
C ASN A 146 -0.75 -6.08 -12.51
N PHE A 147 0.51 -6.36 -12.20
CA PHE A 147 0.87 -7.53 -11.40
C PHE A 147 0.31 -7.38 -10.00
N VAL A 148 -0.39 -8.39 -9.51
CA VAL A 148 -0.97 -8.42 -8.16
C VAL A 148 -0.32 -9.57 -7.39
N LEU A 149 0.12 -9.30 -6.16
CA LEU A 149 0.71 -10.31 -5.28
C LEU A 149 -0.25 -10.64 -4.14
N PRO A 150 -0.23 -11.86 -3.61
CA PRO A 150 -1.10 -12.22 -2.49
C PRO A 150 -0.69 -11.46 -1.22
N ALA A 151 -1.64 -10.80 -0.57
CA ALA A 151 -1.42 -10.13 0.71
C ALA A 151 -1.26 -11.14 1.86
N MET A 152 -1.94 -12.27 1.75
CA MET A 152 -2.04 -13.25 2.84
C MET A 152 -2.56 -12.62 4.12
N GLN A 153 -3.64 -11.87 3.99
CA GLN A 153 -4.35 -11.29 5.13
C GLN A 153 -4.81 -12.37 6.10
N LYS A 154 -4.54 -12.19 7.37
CA LYS A 154 -4.96 -13.11 8.44
C LYS A 154 -5.15 -12.38 9.75
N ASP A 155 -6.00 -12.92 10.60
CA ASP A 155 -6.17 -12.43 11.95
C ASP A 155 -4.91 -12.68 12.80
N MET A 156 -4.64 -11.80 13.74
CA MET A 156 -3.54 -11.94 14.69
C MET A 156 -3.96 -12.95 15.77
N THR A 157 -3.19 -14.04 15.93
CA THR A 157 -3.38 -14.95 17.05
C THR A 157 -2.51 -14.55 18.23
N PRO A 158 -2.89 -14.91 19.47
CA PRO A 158 -2.08 -14.61 20.65
C PRO A 158 -0.65 -15.16 20.56
N GLU A 159 -0.49 -16.35 19.99
CA GLU A 159 0.82 -17.00 19.81
C GLU A 159 1.68 -16.21 18.82
N TRP A 160 1.10 -15.80 17.68
CA TRP A 160 1.81 -15.02 16.68
C TRP A 160 2.15 -13.62 17.17
N GLU A 161 1.23 -12.97 17.89
CA GLU A 161 1.50 -11.68 18.54
C GLU A 161 2.66 -11.80 19.52
N LYS A 162 2.64 -12.84 20.37
CA LYS A 162 3.71 -13.10 21.33
C LYS A 162 5.05 -13.31 20.63
N GLU A 163 5.08 -14.12 19.57
CA GLU A 163 6.28 -14.35 18.77
C GLU A 163 6.87 -13.04 18.23
N ILE A 164 6.02 -12.18 17.66
CA ILE A 164 6.43 -10.86 17.16
C ILE A 164 6.98 -10.00 18.31
N LYS A 165 6.27 -9.92 19.45
CA LYS A 165 6.66 -9.09 20.59
C LYS A 165 7.96 -9.55 21.23
N ASP A 166 8.16 -10.83 21.35
CA ASP A 166 9.40 -11.40 21.91
C ASP A 166 10.62 -11.13 21.01
N ASN A 167 10.41 -11.05 19.68
CA ASN A 167 11.47 -10.89 18.69
C ASN A 167 11.56 -9.47 18.09
N TYR A 168 10.95 -8.44 18.70
CA TYR A 168 10.96 -7.07 18.14
C TYR A 168 12.35 -6.53 17.84
N ASP A 169 13.33 -6.79 18.69
CA ASP A 169 14.69 -6.28 18.49
C ASP A 169 15.34 -6.85 17.23
N GLU A 170 15.14 -8.15 17.00
CA GLU A 170 15.63 -8.82 15.80
C GLU A 170 14.89 -8.33 14.55
N ILE A 171 13.56 -8.24 14.60
CA ILE A 171 12.72 -7.75 13.53
C ILE A 171 13.13 -6.32 13.13
N ILE A 172 13.33 -5.44 14.12
CA ILE A 172 13.75 -4.05 13.87
C ILE A 172 15.17 -4.01 13.31
N ALA A 173 16.08 -4.85 13.79
CA ALA A 173 17.44 -4.92 13.27
C ALA A 173 17.46 -5.39 11.81
N LYS A 174 16.68 -6.42 11.46
CA LYS A 174 16.49 -6.87 10.07
C LYS A 174 15.94 -5.74 9.19
N ALA A 175 14.89 -5.07 9.65
CA ALA A 175 14.27 -3.97 8.91
C ALA A 175 15.24 -2.80 8.65
N ARG A 176 16.06 -2.43 9.64
CA ARG A 176 17.07 -1.35 9.49
C ARG A 176 18.18 -1.69 8.51
N ASN A 177 18.52 -2.97 8.37
CA ASN A 177 19.56 -3.44 7.48
C ASN A 177 19.04 -3.80 6.07
N HIS A 178 17.74 -3.69 5.83
CA HIS A 178 17.13 -3.97 4.54
C HIS A 178 16.83 -2.66 3.77
N MET A 179 17.12 -2.62 2.47
CA MET A 179 16.98 -1.41 1.62
C MET A 179 15.57 -0.80 1.60
N PHE A 180 14.54 -1.61 1.84
CA PHE A 180 13.14 -1.17 1.89
C PHE A 180 12.62 -0.91 3.31
N GLY A 181 13.49 -1.03 4.33
CA GLY A 181 13.05 -0.86 5.72
C GLY A 181 12.09 -1.94 6.22
N MET A 182 12.13 -3.12 5.63
CA MET A 182 11.27 -4.26 5.97
C MET A 182 12.11 -5.42 6.52
N ALA A 183 11.54 -6.17 7.47
CA ALA A 183 12.20 -7.33 8.08
C ALA A 183 12.14 -8.55 7.14
N PHE A 184 12.66 -8.41 5.93
CA PHE A 184 12.85 -9.51 5.01
C PHE A 184 14.15 -10.24 5.34
N GLU A 185 14.22 -11.52 4.98
CA GLU A 185 15.48 -12.25 5.03
C GLU A 185 16.46 -11.67 4.00
N GLN A 186 17.74 -11.87 4.24
CA GLN A 186 18.76 -11.48 3.27
C GLN A 186 18.57 -12.28 1.97
N PRO A 187 18.94 -11.70 0.82
CA PRO A 187 18.89 -12.42 -0.45
C PRO A 187 19.60 -13.77 -0.35
N PRO A 188 19.05 -14.84 -0.98
CA PRO A 188 19.51 -16.20 -0.77
C PRO A 188 20.87 -16.54 -1.43
N GLY A 189 21.50 -15.58 -2.14
CA GLY A 189 22.77 -15.77 -2.84
C GLY A 189 22.64 -16.64 -4.10
N ARG A 190 21.45 -16.70 -4.72
CA ARG A 190 21.19 -17.44 -5.95
C ARG A 190 20.44 -16.60 -6.98
N ASN A 191 20.76 -16.81 -8.25
CA ASN A 191 20.10 -16.16 -9.38
C ASN A 191 19.10 -17.09 -10.05
N ALA A 192 17.98 -16.57 -10.51
CA ALA A 192 16.99 -17.34 -11.26
C ALA A 192 17.56 -17.80 -12.60
N VAL A 193 18.36 -16.95 -13.27
CA VAL A 193 18.97 -17.25 -14.57
C VAL A 193 19.97 -18.41 -14.53
N ASP A 194 20.57 -18.67 -13.36
CA ASP A 194 21.57 -19.74 -13.16
C ASP A 194 20.93 -21.02 -12.59
N THR A 195 19.63 -21.01 -12.32
CA THR A 195 18.89 -22.11 -11.68
C THR A 195 18.06 -22.86 -12.73
N PRO A 196 18.03 -24.22 -12.69
CA PRO A 196 17.19 -25.01 -13.60
C PRO A 196 15.72 -24.57 -13.55
N PRO A 197 15.00 -24.49 -14.70
CA PRO A 197 13.64 -23.95 -14.77
C PRO A 197 12.63 -24.65 -13.83
N GLU A 198 12.73 -25.96 -13.68
CA GLU A 198 11.89 -26.74 -12.77
C GLU A 198 12.13 -26.38 -11.30
N GLU A 199 13.36 -26.05 -10.94
CA GLU A 199 13.70 -25.61 -9.59
C GLU A 199 13.25 -24.16 -9.35
N VAL A 200 13.37 -23.27 -10.33
CA VAL A 200 12.82 -21.92 -10.27
C VAL A 200 11.31 -21.99 -9.99
N GLN A 201 10.60 -22.82 -10.76
CA GLN A 201 9.14 -22.99 -10.59
C GLN A 201 8.81 -23.50 -9.17
N ARG A 202 9.55 -24.51 -8.68
CA ARG A 202 9.36 -25.05 -7.32
C ARG A 202 9.56 -24.00 -6.24
N ILE A 203 10.64 -23.21 -6.35
CA ILE A 203 10.96 -22.14 -5.38
C ILE A 203 9.89 -21.05 -5.42
N PHE A 204 9.45 -20.64 -6.60
CA PHE A 204 8.39 -19.66 -6.73
C PHE A 204 7.08 -20.13 -6.10
N GLU A 205 6.70 -21.41 -6.30
CA GLU A 205 5.51 -22.00 -5.67
C GLU A 205 5.62 -22.04 -4.15
N GLU A 206 6.74 -22.53 -3.62
CA GLU A 206 6.97 -22.66 -2.18
C GLU A 206 6.88 -21.31 -1.45
N HIS A 207 7.31 -20.23 -2.10
CA HIS A 207 7.34 -18.90 -1.49
C HIS A 207 6.16 -18.00 -1.91
N TRP A 208 5.27 -18.47 -2.81
CA TRP A 208 4.20 -17.64 -3.40
C TRP A 208 3.35 -16.91 -2.34
N ASN A 209 3.06 -17.56 -1.24
CA ASN A 209 2.30 -16.99 -0.14
C ASN A 209 3.12 -16.05 0.77
N GLY A 210 4.32 -15.71 0.39
CA GLY A 210 5.20 -14.78 1.10
C GLY A 210 4.86 -13.29 0.90
N SER A 211 3.89 -12.96 0.04
CA SER A 211 3.61 -11.57 -0.34
C SER A 211 4.85 -10.91 -1.00
N PHE A 212 5.23 -9.69 -0.61
CA PHE A 212 6.45 -9.06 -1.12
C PHE A 212 7.74 -9.84 -0.81
N ARG A 213 7.77 -10.67 0.22
CA ARG A 213 8.90 -11.56 0.53
C ARG A 213 9.24 -12.48 -0.64
N TRP A 214 8.23 -12.93 -1.39
CA TRP A 214 8.41 -13.75 -2.57
C TRP A 214 9.43 -13.15 -3.55
N VAL A 215 9.41 -11.82 -3.76
CA VAL A 215 10.33 -11.14 -4.67
C VAL A 215 11.75 -11.03 -4.10
N PHE A 216 11.88 -10.82 -2.80
CA PHE A 216 13.16 -10.49 -2.17
C PHE A 216 13.86 -11.70 -1.55
N GLU A 217 13.14 -12.80 -1.32
CA GLU A 217 13.65 -13.97 -0.63
C GLU A 217 13.78 -15.22 -1.54
N THR A 218 13.40 -15.12 -2.82
CA THR A 218 13.52 -16.25 -3.75
C THR A 218 14.82 -16.21 -4.56
N PHE A 219 15.11 -15.11 -5.23
CA PHE A 219 16.29 -14.95 -6.07
C PHE A 219 16.82 -13.49 -6.01
N ASP A 220 18.12 -13.33 -6.21
CA ASP A 220 18.80 -12.03 -6.07
C ASP A 220 18.62 -11.14 -7.31
N ASP A 221 18.36 -11.74 -8.47
CA ASP A 221 18.41 -11.10 -9.79
C ASP A 221 17.04 -10.69 -10.35
N LEU A 222 15.92 -10.96 -9.64
CA LEU A 222 14.57 -10.67 -10.16
C LEU A 222 14.33 -9.21 -10.56
N LEU A 223 15.00 -8.27 -9.91
CA LEU A 223 14.87 -6.84 -10.20
C LEU A 223 16.03 -6.30 -11.06
N GLY A 224 17.13 -7.06 -11.17
CA GLY A 224 18.36 -6.64 -11.87
C GLY A 224 18.54 -7.25 -13.24
N SER A 225 17.97 -8.42 -13.50
CA SER A 225 18.04 -9.15 -14.76
C SER A 225 16.70 -9.12 -15.50
N ALA A 226 16.72 -8.72 -16.77
CA ALA A 226 15.52 -8.74 -17.60
C ALA A 226 14.97 -10.17 -17.79
N GLU A 227 15.86 -11.16 -17.90
CA GLU A 227 15.49 -12.57 -18.04
C GLU A 227 14.85 -13.11 -16.77
N ALA A 228 15.48 -12.90 -15.61
CA ALA A 228 14.92 -13.30 -14.32
C ALA A 228 13.58 -12.61 -14.03
N ASN A 229 13.47 -11.32 -14.37
CA ASN A 229 12.22 -10.56 -14.24
C ASN A 229 11.12 -11.13 -15.13
N GLN A 230 11.46 -11.58 -16.36
CA GLN A 230 10.49 -12.25 -17.23
C GLN A 230 10.02 -13.57 -16.64
N MET A 231 10.91 -14.40 -16.07
CA MET A 231 10.54 -15.64 -15.38
C MET A 231 9.55 -15.37 -14.23
N ALA A 232 9.80 -14.34 -13.41
CA ALA A 232 8.91 -13.91 -12.36
C ALA A 232 7.56 -13.40 -12.88
N SER A 233 7.58 -12.63 -13.98
CA SER A 233 6.38 -12.10 -14.62
C SER A 233 5.51 -13.22 -15.22
N ASP A 234 6.12 -14.22 -15.82
CA ASP A 234 5.44 -15.39 -16.38
C ASP A 234 4.81 -16.23 -15.28
N PHE A 235 5.51 -16.41 -14.17
CA PHE A 235 4.97 -17.10 -13.00
C PHE A 235 3.72 -16.40 -12.45
N ILE A 236 3.78 -15.08 -12.20
CA ILE A 236 2.61 -14.32 -11.72
C ILE A 236 1.46 -14.39 -12.74
N THR A 237 1.77 -14.34 -14.04
CA THR A 237 0.79 -14.48 -15.11
C THR A 237 0.09 -15.85 -15.05
N SER A 238 0.83 -16.92 -14.78
CA SER A 238 0.24 -18.26 -14.60
C SER A 238 -0.74 -18.28 -13.42
N LYS A 239 -0.40 -17.61 -12.31
CA LYS A 239 -1.26 -17.48 -11.14
C LYS A 239 -2.55 -16.68 -11.40
N ILE A 240 -2.48 -15.64 -12.25
CA ILE A 240 -3.68 -14.93 -12.71
C ILE A 240 -4.58 -15.88 -13.49
N LYS A 241 -4.03 -16.65 -14.42
CA LYS A 241 -4.76 -17.62 -15.26
C LYS A 241 -5.34 -18.78 -14.45
N GLU A 242 -4.66 -19.22 -13.40
CA GLU A 242 -5.22 -20.21 -12.45
C GLU A 242 -6.44 -19.67 -11.67
N LYS A 243 -6.38 -18.39 -11.27
CA LYS A 243 -7.38 -17.78 -10.37
C LYS A 243 -8.62 -17.28 -11.11
N VAL A 244 -8.49 -16.90 -12.38
CA VAL A 244 -9.56 -16.32 -13.20
C VAL A 244 -10.13 -17.38 -14.14
N ASN A 245 -11.36 -17.84 -13.85
CA ASN A 245 -11.99 -18.92 -14.59
C ASN A 245 -12.33 -18.58 -16.06
N ASP A 246 -12.58 -17.30 -16.36
CA ASP A 246 -12.87 -16.81 -17.70
C ASP A 246 -11.55 -16.53 -18.44
N PRO A 247 -11.20 -17.27 -19.53
CA PRO A 247 -9.94 -17.09 -20.23
C PRO A 247 -9.78 -15.71 -20.89
N GLU A 248 -10.87 -15.10 -21.37
CA GLU A 248 -10.83 -13.76 -21.97
C GLU A 248 -10.53 -12.71 -20.91
N LEU A 249 -11.18 -12.82 -19.76
CA LEU A 249 -10.92 -11.95 -18.61
C LEU A 249 -9.52 -12.15 -18.06
N ALA A 250 -9.04 -13.40 -17.95
CA ALA A 250 -7.67 -13.69 -17.52
C ALA A 250 -6.64 -13.02 -18.43
N GLU A 251 -6.87 -13.06 -19.75
CA GLU A 251 -6.00 -12.42 -20.73
C GLU A 251 -6.04 -10.88 -20.62
N LEU A 252 -7.21 -10.28 -20.37
CA LEU A 252 -7.36 -8.84 -20.14
C LEU A 252 -6.67 -8.38 -18.84
N LEU A 253 -6.62 -9.22 -17.82
CA LEU A 253 -5.96 -8.93 -16.53
C LEU A 253 -4.46 -9.23 -16.55
N THR A 254 -3.95 -9.91 -17.56
CA THR A 254 -2.52 -10.23 -17.70
C THR A 254 -1.71 -8.99 -18.09
N PRO A 255 -0.70 -8.58 -17.27
CA PRO A 255 0.20 -7.50 -17.63
C PRO A 255 1.05 -7.85 -18.86
N LYS A 256 1.19 -6.88 -19.77
CA LYS A 256 1.98 -7.03 -21.01
C LYS A 256 2.79 -5.78 -21.30
N GLY A 257 3.98 -5.99 -21.87
CA GLY A 257 4.79 -4.91 -22.41
C GLY A 257 5.55 -4.07 -21.37
N TYR A 258 5.62 -4.53 -20.13
CA TYR A 258 6.45 -3.91 -19.10
C TYR A 258 6.87 -4.93 -18.03
N PRO A 259 8.07 -4.77 -17.43
CA PRO A 259 8.59 -5.72 -16.44
C PRO A 259 7.87 -5.58 -15.09
N LEU A 260 7.93 -6.64 -14.29
CA LEU A 260 7.53 -6.63 -12.88
C LEU A 260 8.26 -5.48 -12.16
N PHE A 261 7.55 -4.74 -11.32
CA PHE A 261 8.01 -3.54 -10.61
C PHE A 261 8.22 -2.26 -11.45
N ALA A 262 8.01 -2.26 -12.76
CA ALA A 262 7.89 -1.00 -13.51
C ALA A 262 6.67 -0.17 -13.05
N LYS A 263 5.68 -0.85 -12.47
CA LYS A 263 4.61 -0.28 -11.65
C LYS A 263 4.59 -1.02 -10.32
N ARG A 264 4.32 -0.31 -9.24
CA ARG A 264 4.17 -0.93 -7.91
C ARG A 264 3.07 -2.00 -7.96
N PRO A 265 3.38 -3.28 -7.73
CA PRO A 265 2.37 -4.31 -7.62
C PRO A 265 1.48 -4.05 -6.40
N PRO A 266 0.14 -4.02 -6.54
CA PRO A 266 -0.75 -4.05 -5.40
C PRO A 266 -0.76 -5.43 -4.74
N LEU A 267 -1.18 -5.45 -3.48
CA LEU A 267 -1.52 -6.68 -2.77
C LEU A 267 -3.04 -6.89 -2.84
N ASP A 268 -3.47 -8.14 -3.05
CA ASP A 268 -4.86 -8.52 -2.85
C ASP A 268 -5.18 -8.55 -1.34
N HIS A 269 -6.45 -8.42 -0.97
CA HIS A 269 -6.91 -8.44 0.42
C HIS A 269 -8.09 -9.37 0.61
#